data_ca2d8b612e9fb1138b9da25f8703c3d8
#
_entry.id   ca2d8b612e9fb1138b9da25f8703c3d8
#
_cell.length_a   1.000
_cell.length_b   1.000
_cell.length_c   1.000
_cell.angle_alpha   90.00
_cell.angle_beta   90.00
_cell.angle_gamma   90.00
#
_symmetry.space_group_name_H-M   'P 1'
#
loop_
_entity.id
_entity.type
_entity.pdbx_description
1 polymer ?
#
loop_
_entity_poly.entity_id
_entity_poly.type
_entity_poly.pdbx_seq_one_letter_code
_entity_poly.pdbx_strand_id
1 'polypeptide(L)'
;CDILLVPATTALYRMPPASFMAAYTFSFTQGERLDEAKLKSQLTLAGYEHVSQVVRPGEYCVRGSLIDLFPMGSPLPYRLDLFDDQVDSIRAFDPDTQRSLYPVRDVRLLPGREFPFDEAARTAFRSRWREVFEGDPSRASIYKDIGNGVPSAGIEYYLPLFFDDTATLFHYLPENAQLAFVGDLDAA
;
A
#
# COMPACT_ATOMS: atom_id res chain seq x y z
N CYS A 1 14.28 -9.55 -8.67
CA CYS A 1 15.33 -8.51 -8.71
C CYS A 1 16.62 -9.16 -8.29
N ASP A 2 17.66 -9.09 -9.11
CA ASP A 2 18.95 -9.74 -8.83
C ASP A 2 19.91 -8.84 -8.04
N ILE A 3 19.74 -7.54 -8.16
CA ILE A 3 20.55 -6.53 -7.45
C ILE A 3 19.63 -5.40 -6.93
N LEU A 4 19.76 -5.08 -5.65
CA LEU A 4 19.11 -3.94 -5.00
C LEU A 4 20.17 -2.95 -4.50
N LEU A 5 20.16 -1.73 -5.00
CA LEU A 5 21.02 -0.64 -4.53
C LEU A 5 20.25 0.24 -3.56
N VAL A 6 20.78 0.40 -2.36
CA VAL A 6 20.11 1.17 -1.29
C VAL A 6 21.12 2.10 -0.60
N PRO A 7 20.82 3.39 -0.45
CA PRO A 7 21.61 4.28 0.42
C PRO A 7 21.61 3.77 1.86
N ALA A 8 22.73 3.86 2.56
CA ALA A 8 22.87 3.39 3.94
C ALA A 8 21.81 3.99 4.87
N THR A 9 21.55 5.29 4.75
CA THR A 9 20.51 5.99 5.52
C THR A 9 19.11 5.46 5.26
N THR A 10 18.79 5.09 4.01
CA THR A 10 17.49 4.50 3.65
C THR A 10 17.32 3.08 4.20
N ALA A 11 18.41 2.30 4.26
CA ALA A 11 18.37 0.94 4.81
C ALA A 11 18.02 0.90 6.30
N LEU A 12 18.21 2.01 7.02
CA LEU A 12 17.90 2.14 8.45
C LEU A 12 16.45 2.54 8.73
N TYR A 13 15.67 2.89 7.71
CA TYR A 13 14.28 3.28 7.92
C TYR A 13 13.44 2.11 8.43
N ARG A 14 12.50 2.45 9.31
CA ARG A 14 11.50 1.50 9.78
C ARG A 14 10.48 1.26 8.68
N MET A 15 10.14 0.00 8.51
CA MET A 15 9.17 -0.50 7.54
C MET A 15 8.02 -1.20 8.27
N PRO A 16 6.85 -1.33 7.66
CA PRO A 16 5.77 -2.12 8.23
C PRO A 16 6.21 -3.58 8.38
N PRO A 17 5.58 -4.36 9.26
CA PRO A 17 5.82 -5.80 9.32
C PRO A 17 5.50 -6.48 7.98
N ALA A 18 6.29 -7.46 7.56
CA ALA A 18 6.05 -8.20 6.33
C ALA A 18 4.67 -8.90 6.34
N SER A 19 4.18 -9.30 7.51
CA SER A 19 2.82 -9.86 7.69
C SER A 19 1.72 -8.86 7.31
N PHE A 20 1.89 -7.58 7.65
CA PHE A 20 0.96 -6.53 7.23
C PHE A 20 0.95 -6.39 5.71
N MET A 21 2.12 -6.28 5.09
CA MET A 21 2.22 -6.19 3.63
C MET A 21 1.59 -7.39 2.94
N ALA A 22 1.82 -8.60 3.45
CA ALA A 22 1.22 -9.82 2.92
C ALA A 22 -0.31 -9.84 3.06
N ALA A 23 -0.84 -9.40 4.20
CA ALA A 23 -2.28 -9.40 4.47
C ALA A 23 -3.07 -8.46 3.54
N TYR A 24 -2.44 -7.38 3.07
CA TYR A 24 -3.06 -6.39 2.19
C TYR A 24 -2.50 -6.42 0.75
N THR A 25 -1.78 -7.47 0.40
CA THR A 25 -1.39 -7.76 -0.99
C THR A 25 -2.42 -8.68 -1.62
N PHE A 26 -2.98 -8.27 -2.75
CA PHE A 26 -3.97 -9.03 -3.51
C PHE A 26 -3.43 -9.40 -4.87
N SER A 27 -3.88 -10.52 -5.41
CA SER A 27 -3.64 -10.90 -6.80
C SER A 27 -4.96 -11.27 -7.46
N PHE A 28 -5.12 -10.89 -8.71
CA PHE A 28 -6.27 -11.24 -9.54
C PHE A 28 -5.77 -11.96 -10.78
N THR A 29 -6.42 -13.06 -11.11
CA THR A 29 -6.07 -13.89 -12.26
C THR A 29 -7.29 -14.06 -13.16
N GLN A 30 -7.08 -14.04 -14.46
CA GLN A 30 -8.15 -14.33 -15.41
C GLN A 30 -8.77 -15.70 -15.14
N GLY A 31 -10.09 -15.78 -15.10
CA GLY A 31 -10.86 -16.96 -14.75
C GLY A 31 -11.20 -17.12 -13.27
N GLU A 32 -10.63 -16.30 -12.40
CA GLU A 32 -10.91 -16.30 -10.96
C GLU A 32 -12.30 -15.72 -10.65
N ARG A 33 -12.94 -16.23 -9.61
CA ARG A 33 -14.18 -15.66 -9.08
C ARG A 33 -13.88 -14.52 -8.12
N LEU A 34 -14.64 -13.45 -8.26
CA LEU A 34 -14.43 -12.21 -7.54
C LEU A 34 -15.74 -11.67 -6.96
N ASP A 35 -15.80 -11.58 -5.63
CA ASP A 35 -16.89 -10.89 -4.93
C ASP A 35 -16.62 -9.38 -4.92
N GLU A 36 -17.40 -8.61 -5.68
CA GLU A 36 -17.22 -7.17 -5.82
C GLU A 36 -17.35 -6.42 -4.48
N ALA A 37 -18.30 -6.79 -3.63
CA ALA A 37 -18.52 -6.12 -2.35
C ALA A 37 -17.33 -6.36 -1.40
N LYS A 38 -16.84 -7.60 -1.36
CA LYS A 38 -15.65 -7.97 -0.59
C LYS A 38 -14.41 -7.25 -1.12
N LEU A 39 -14.24 -7.19 -2.43
CA LEU A 39 -13.13 -6.47 -3.06
C LEU A 39 -13.12 -4.99 -2.69
N LYS A 40 -14.24 -4.29 -2.81
CA LYS A 40 -14.35 -2.86 -2.43
C LYS A 40 -13.94 -2.64 -0.98
N SER A 41 -14.41 -3.49 -0.07
CA SER A 41 -14.05 -3.43 1.35
C SER A 41 -12.55 -3.65 1.55
N GLN A 42 -11.97 -4.67 0.91
CA GLN A 42 -10.54 -4.98 0.99
C GLN A 42 -9.67 -3.86 0.43
N LEU A 43 -10.03 -3.29 -0.73
CA LEU A 43 -9.29 -2.18 -1.33
C LEU A 43 -9.32 -0.93 -0.44
N THR A 44 -10.46 -0.61 0.14
CA THR A 44 -10.60 0.52 1.07
C THR A 44 -9.72 0.32 2.32
N LEU A 45 -9.72 -0.87 2.91
CA LEU A 45 -8.86 -1.22 4.05
C LEU A 45 -7.37 -1.16 3.68
N ALA A 46 -7.03 -1.62 2.48
CA ALA A 46 -5.68 -1.54 1.94
C ALA A 46 -5.24 -0.11 1.59
N GLY A 47 -6.13 0.88 1.70
CA GLY A 47 -5.82 2.30 1.48
C GLY A 47 -5.98 2.79 0.05
N TYR A 48 -6.68 2.02 -0.81
CA TYR A 48 -7.05 2.49 -2.14
C TYR A 48 -8.24 3.45 -2.07
N GLU A 49 -8.22 4.47 -2.91
CA GLU A 49 -9.27 5.49 -3.02
C GLU A 49 -10.26 5.11 -4.13
N HIS A 50 -11.57 5.12 -3.79
CA HIS A 50 -12.61 4.93 -4.78
C HIS A 50 -12.86 6.24 -5.51
N VAL A 51 -12.65 6.25 -6.83
CA VAL A 51 -12.76 7.42 -7.70
C VAL A 51 -13.73 7.16 -8.86
N SER A 52 -14.14 8.21 -9.55
CA SER A 52 -14.95 8.08 -10.77
C SER A 52 -14.14 7.67 -12.01
N GLN A 53 -12.84 7.99 -12.02
CA GLN A 53 -11.91 7.67 -13.09
C GLN A 53 -10.52 7.48 -12.50
N VAL A 54 -9.88 6.34 -12.82
CA VAL A 54 -8.56 5.99 -12.34
C VAL A 54 -7.49 6.67 -13.18
N VAL A 55 -6.61 7.47 -12.55
CA VAL A 55 -5.53 8.23 -13.21
C VAL A 55 -4.17 8.10 -12.53
N ARG A 56 -4.11 7.70 -11.25
CA ARG A 56 -2.86 7.58 -10.50
C ARG A 56 -2.83 6.32 -9.61
N PRO A 57 -1.63 5.85 -9.23
CA PRO A 57 -1.50 4.71 -8.31
C PRO A 57 -2.29 4.91 -7.00
N GLY A 58 -2.87 3.81 -6.50
CA GLY A 58 -3.68 3.82 -5.29
C GLY A 58 -5.16 4.15 -5.51
N GLU A 59 -5.60 4.28 -6.75
CA GLU A 59 -7.00 4.53 -7.11
C GLU A 59 -7.68 3.27 -7.65
N TYR A 60 -9.00 3.18 -7.44
CA TYR A 60 -9.86 2.19 -8.09
C TYR A 60 -11.23 2.76 -8.45
N CYS A 61 -11.87 2.18 -9.45
CA CYS A 61 -13.21 2.52 -9.91
C CYS A 61 -13.98 1.26 -10.26
N VAL A 62 -15.27 1.23 -9.93
CA VAL A 62 -16.18 0.14 -10.33
C VAL A 62 -17.32 0.72 -11.13
N ARG A 63 -17.52 0.20 -12.35
CA ARG A 63 -18.53 0.66 -13.29
C ARG A 63 -19.20 -0.55 -13.98
N GLY A 64 -20.34 -0.98 -13.45
CA GLY A 64 -21.00 -2.19 -13.95
C GLY A 64 -20.08 -3.40 -13.77
N SER A 65 -19.82 -4.12 -14.87
CA SER A 65 -18.91 -5.27 -14.87
C SER A 65 -17.43 -4.90 -14.95
N LEU A 66 -17.07 -3.62 -15.02
CA LEU A 66 -15.68 -3.18 -15.15
C LEU A 66 -15.13 -2.70 -13.81
N ILE A 67 -13.94 -3.19 -13.47
CA ILE A 67 -13.17 -2.73 -12.32
C ILE A 67 -11.83 -2.21 -12.83
N ASP A 68 -11.61 -0.92 -12.67
CA ASP A 68 -10.35 -0.27 -12.99
C ASP A 68 -9.52 -0.13 -11.70
N LEU A 69 -8.24 -0.49 -11.76
CA LEU A 69 -7.31 -0.51 -10.63
C LEU A 69 -5.97 0.08 -11.05
N PHE A 70 -5.39 0.96 -10.23
CA PHE A 70 -4.01 1.39 -10.43
C PHE A 70 -3.14 0.92 -9.25
N PRO A 71 -2.46 -0.23 -9.39
CA PRO A 71 -1.67 -0.78 -8.30
C PRO A 71 -0.51 0.14 -7.92
N MET A 72 -0.21 0.19 -6.62
CA MET A 72 1.00 0.86 -6.14
C MET A 72 2.23 0.17 -6.72
N GLY A 73 3.19 0.98 -7.18
CA GLY A 73 4.43 0.51 -7.83
C GLY A 73 4.26 0.02 -9.27
N SER A 74 3.05 0.01 -9.82
CA SER A 74 2.83 -0.31 -11.24
C SER A 74 3.01 0.93 -12.12
N PRO A 75 3.57 0.80 -13.33
CA PRO A 75 3.66 1.90 -14.28
C PRO A 75 2.32 2.18 -14.99
N LEU A 76 1.40 1.23 -14.99
CA LEU A 76 0.10 1.32 -15.68
C LEU A 76 -1.04 0.79 -14.80
N PRO A 77 -2.26 1.33 -14.99
CA PRO A 77 -3.47 0.76 -14.42
C PRO A 77 -3.97 -0.44 -15.22
N TYR A 78 -4.86 -1.21 -14.59
CA TYR A 78 -5.47 -2.40 -15.17
C TYR A 78 -7.00 -2.32 -15.09
N ARG A 79 -7.64 -2.85 -16.12
CA ARG A 79 -9.08 -3.01 -16.23
C ARG A 79 -9.42 -4.48 -16.21
N LEU A 80 -10.19 -4.89 -15.21
CA LEU A 80 -10.80 -6.20 -15.10
C LEU A 80 -12.21 -6.12 -15.71
N ASP A 81 -12.54 -7.00 -16.64
CA ASP A 81 -13.87 -7.19 -17.16
C ASP A 81 -14.46 -8.45 -16.52
N LEU A 82 -15.64 -8.32 -15.92
CA LEU A 82 -16.30 -9.42 -15.23
C LEU A 82 -17.46 -9.95 -16.07
N PHE A 83 -17.54 -11.27 -16.18
CA PHE A 83 -18.74 -11.97 -16.60
C PHE A 83 -19.38 -12.63 -15.37
N ASP A 84 -20.51 -12.09 -14.92
CA ASP A 84 -21.10 -12.34 -13.61
C ASP A 84 -20.08 -12.05 -12.48
N ASP A 85 -19.64 -13.08 -11.77
CA ASP A 85 -18.65 -13.02 -10.69
C ASP A 85 -17.24 -13.48 -11.12
N GLN A 86 -17.00 -13.73 -12.41
CA GLN A 86 -15.73 -14.27 -12.91
C GLN A 86 -14.97 -13.20 -13.71
N VAL A 87 -13.66 -13.12 -13.48
CA VAL A 87 -12.76 -12.27 -14.25
C VAL A 87 -12.59 -12.85 -15.67
N ASP A 88 -13.29 -12.28 -16.63
CA ASP A 88 -13.23 -12.70 -18.03
C ASP A 88 -11.92 -12.25 -18.70
N SER A 89 -11.54 -11.00 -18.50
CA SER A 89 -10.28 -10.49 -19.04
C SER A 89 -9.65 -9.43 -18.12
N ILE A 90 -8.33 -9.30 -18.22
CA ILE A 90 -7.56 -8.25 -17.60
C ILE A 90 -6.72 -7.55 -18.66
N ARG A 91 -6.77 -6.22 -18.71
CA ARG A 91 -6.04 -5.41 -19.68
C ARG A 91 -5.34 -4.24 -19.00
N ALA A 92 -4.09 -3.98 -19.35
CA ALA A 92 -3.47 -2.70 -19.06
C ALA A 92 -4.18 -1.61 -19.88
N PHE A 93 -4.28 -0.39 -19.31
CA PHE A 93 -4.83 0.75 -20.06
C PHE A 93 -4.00 2.03 -19.78
N ASP A 94 -4.15 2.97 -20.67
CA ASP A 94 -3.51 4.28 -20.58
C ASP A 94 -4.35 5.19 -19.67
N PRO A 95 -3.80 5.75 -18.57
CA PRO A 95 -4.57 6.54 -17.62
C PRO A 95 -5.08 7.88 -18.18
N ASP A 96 -4.39 8.45 -19.19
CA ASP A 96 -4.76 9.74 -19.77
C ASP A 96 -5.88 9.58 -20.80
N THR A 97 -5.75 8.59 -21.69
CA THR A 97 -6.74 8.34 -22.75
C THR A 97 -7.82 7.34 -22.37
N GLN A 98 -7.65 6.61 -21.26
CA GLN A 98 -8.54 5.54 -20.79
C GLN A 98 -8.70 4.36 -21.76
N ARG A 99 -7.83 4.24 -22.76
CA ARG A 99 -7.87 3.18 -23.77
C ARG A 99 -7.08 1.96 -23.33
N SER A 100 -7.66 0.79 -23.52
CA SER A 100 -6.97 -0.48 -23.30
C SER A 100 -5.77 -0.62 -24.24
N LEU A 101 -4.65 -1.13 -23.71
CA LEU A 101 -3.38 -1.30 -24.42
C LEU A 101 -3.18 -2.77 -24.81
N TYR A 102 -2.95 -3.63 -23.84
CA TYR A 102 -2.67 -5.05 -24.07
C TYR A 102 -3.25 -5.92 -22.94
N PRO A 103 -3.56 -7.20 -23.21
CA PRO A 103 -4.03 -8.12 -22.20
C PRO A 103 -2.88 -8.59 -21.30
N VAL A 104 -3.23 -8.89 -20.03
CA VAL A 104 -2.38 -9.55 -19.06
C VAL A 104 -3.15 -10.70 -18.42
N ARG A 105 -2.44 -11.69 -17.84
CA ARG A 105 -3.10 -12.84 -17.22
C ARG A 105 -3.41 -12.62 -15.75
N ASP A 106 -2.56 -11.88 -15.09
CA ASP A 106 -2.64 -11.61 -13.66
C ASP A 106 -2.19 -10.19 -13.36
N VAL A 107 -2.67 -9.68 -12.23
CA VAL A 107 -2.24 -8.41 -11.67
C VAL A 107 -2.08 -8.56 -10.16
N ARG A 108 -1.02 -7.97 -9.63
CA ARG A 108 -0.75 -7.94 -8.20
C ARG A 108 -0.88 -6.51 -7.67
N LEU A 109 -1.63 -6.35 -6.59
CA LEU A 109 -1.80 -5.10 -5.88
C LEU A 109 -1.04 -5.14 -4.57
N LEU A 110 -0.13 -4.21 -4.38
CA LEU A 110 0.44 -3.89 -3.08
C LEU A 110 -0.52 -2.99 -2.30
N PRO A 111 -0.45 -2.94 -0.96
CA PRO A 111 -1.27 -2.02 -0.19
C PRO A 111 -1.02 -0.56 -0.61
N GLY A 112 -2.08 0.23 -0.62
CA GLY A 112 -2.05 1.65 -0.93
C GLY A 112 -1.46 2.50 0.20
N ARG A 113 -1.27 1.91 1.39
CA ARG A 113 -0.66 2.53 2.57
C ARG A 113 0.26 1.53 3.26
N GLU A 114 1.28 2.06 3.93
CA GLU A 114 2.23 1.28 4.71
C GLU A 114 1.80 1.08 6.17
N PHE A 115 0.59 1.51 6.54
CA PHE A 115 0.04 1.42 7.89
C PHE A 115 -1.47 1.19 7.87
N PRO A 116 -2.04 0.50 8.88
CA PRO A 116 -3.48 0.38 9.02
C PRO A 116 -4.09 1.72 9.44
N PHE A 117 -5.31 2.03 8.97
CA PHE A 117 -5.95 3.31 9.27
C PHE A 117 -7.43 3.18 9.65
N ASP A 118 -7.85 2.01 10.10
CA ASP A 118 -9.15 1.81 10.72
C ASP A 118 -9.24 2.46 12.11
N GLU A 119 -10.39 2.42 12.72
CA GLU A 119 -10.62 3.04 14.04
C GLU A 119 -9.74 2.42 15.13
N ALA A 120 -9.53 1.13 15.10
CA ALA A 120 -8.69 0.42 16.06
C ALA A 120 -7.23 0.87 15.95
N ALA A 121 -6.69 0.95 14.74
CA ALA A 121 -5.33 1.41 14.48
C ALA A 121 -5.13 2.88 14.89
N ARG A 122 -6.09 3.76 14.60
CA ARG A 122 -6.04 5.16 15.03
C ARG A 122 -6.08 5.32 16.54
N THR A 123 -6.86 4.48 17.22
CA THR A 123 -6.93 4.45 18.68
C THR A 123 -5.60 3.97 19.28
N ALA A 124 -5.02 2.89 18.77
CA ALA A 124 -3.73 2.38 19.18
C ALA A 124 -2.61 3.40 18.97
N PHE A 125 -2.57 4.06 17.81
CA PHE A 125 -1.64 5.15 17.51
C PHE A 125 -1.70 6.24 18.59
N ARG A 126 -2.92 6.72 18.91
CA ARG A 126 -3.11 7.79 19.90
C ARG A 126 -2.74 7.37 21.32
N SER A 127 -2.89 6.09 21.67
CA SER A 127 -2.42 5.56 22.94
C SER A 127 -0.90 5.59 23.02
N ARG A 128 -0.23 5.01 22.02
CA ARG A 128 1.23 4.98 21.94
C ARG A 128 1.85 6.37 21.85
N TRP A 129 1.19 7.30 21.15
CA TRP A 129 1.64 8.71 21.13
C TRP A 129 1.80 9.28 22.53
N ARG A 130 0.82 9.06 23.43
CA ARG A 130 0.83 9.56 24.81
C ARG A 130 1.87 8.86 25.70
N GLU A 131 2.29 7.66 25.33
CA GLU A 131 3.33 6.91 26.02
C GLU A 131 4.74 7.36 25.61
N VAL A 132 4.91 7.76 24.35
CA VAL A 132 6.21 8.09 23.76
C VAL A 132 6.52 9.59 23.84
N PHE A 133 5.53 10.44 23.65
CA PHE A 133 5.73 11.89 23.60
C PHE A 133 5.16 12.60 24.82
N GLU A 134 6.00 13.44 25.42
CA GLU A 134 5.60 14.29 26.53
C GLU A 134 4.80 15.51 26.06
N GLY A 135 3.99 16.07 26.97
CA GLY A 135 3.22 17.29 26.75
C GLY A 135 1.80 17.05 26.26
N ASP A 136 1.16 18.13 25.81
CA ASP A 136 -0.24 18.10 25.36
C ASP A 136 -0.35 17.60 23.90
N PRO A 137 -0.88 16.39 23.67
CA PRO A 137 -1.00 15.81 22.32
C PRO A 137 -1.86 16.67 21.39
N SER A 138 -2.77 17.48 21.95
CA SER A 138 -3.66 18.33 21.14
C SER A 138 -2.93 19.45 20.39
N ARG A 139 -1.66 19.69 20.70
CA ARG A 139 -0.81 20.65 19.98
C ARG A 139 -0.21 20.06 18.71
N ALA A 140 -0.14 18.73 18.59
CA ALA A 140 0.38 18.06 17.39
C ALA A 140 -0.72 17.92 16.34
N SER A 141 -0.51 18.50 15.15
CA SER A 141 -1.47 18.41 14.03
C SER A 141 -1.73 16.96 13.63
N ILE A 142 -0.68 16.16 13.47
CA ILE A 142 -0.77 14.74 13.12
C ILE A 142 -1.65 13.96 14.10
N TYR A 143 -1.49 14.18 15.41
CA TYR A 143 -2.33 13.52 16.41
C TYR A 143 -3.83 13.85 16.27
N LYS A 144 -4.15 15.12 15.96
CA LYS A 144 -5.53 15.55 15.70
C LYS A 144 -6.07 14.94 14.41
N ASP A 145 -5.29 15.01 13.33
CA ASP A 145 -5.70 14.54 12.02
C ASP A 145 -5.99 13.04 12.05
N ILE A 146 -5.15 12.25 12.70
CA ILE A 146 -5.39 10.82 12.91
C ILE A 146 -6.67 10.59 13.73
N GLY A 147 -6.89 11.36 14.79
CA GLY A 147 -8.13 11.30 15.57
C GLY A 147 -9.38 11.57 14.72
N ASN A 148 -9.27 12.47 13.76
CA ASN A 148 -10.34 12.85 12.84
C ASN A 148 -10.45 11.94 11.61
N GLY A 149 -9.60 10.92 11.49
CA GLY A 149 -9.59 10.00 10.34
C GLY A 149 -8.95 10.61 9.08
N VAL A 150 -8.07 11.60 9.24
CA VAL A 150 -7.36 12.25 8.13
C VAL A 150 -5.92 11.75 8.08
N PRO A 151 -5.51 11.03 7.01
CA PRO A 151 -4.12 10.64 6.80
C PRO A 151 -3.33 11.81 6.23
N SER A 152 -2.78 12.65 7.11
CA SER A 152 -2.02 13.83 6.71
C SER A 152 -0.60 13.48 6.27
N ALA A 153 0.02 14.38 5.49
CA ALA A 153 1.42 14.24 5.10
C ALA A 153 2.36 14.20 6.31
N GLY A 154 3.38 13.37 6.25
CA GLY A 154 4.34 13.18 7.34
C GLY A 154 3.96 12.10 8.34
N ILE A 155 2.78 11.47 8.18
CA ILE A 155 2.32 10.37 9.04
C ILE A 155 3.29 9.17 8.98
N GLU A 156 3.96 8.96 7.86
CA GLU A 156 4.94 7.91 7.62
C GLU A 156 6.14 7.97 8.59
N TYR A 157 6.50 9.14 9.09
CA TYR A 157 7.56 9.28 10.10
C TYR A 157 7.16 8.71 11.47
N TYR A 158 5.87 8.49 11.68
CA TYR A 158 5.30 7.94 12.91
C TYR A 158 4.87 6.48 12.74
N LEU A 159 5.35 5.80 11.70
CA LEU A 159 5.02 4.41 11.39
C LEU A 159 5.11 3.47 12.61
N PRO A 160 6.13 3.56 13.49
CA PRO A 160 6.22 2.72 14.68
C PRO A 160 5.03 2.81 15.64
N LEU A 161 4.24 3.88 15.60
CA LEU A 161 3.08 4.03 16.47
C LEU A 161 1.85 3.24 15.98
N PHE A 162 1.88 2.72 14.75
CA PHE A 162 0.81 1.89 14.20
C PHE A 162 0.98 0.39 14.49
N PHE A 163 2.18 -0.05 14.88
CA PHE A 163 2.51 -1.46 15.03
C PHE A 163 3.13 -1.75 16.40
N ASP A 164 2.97 -2.98 16.88
CA ASP A 164 3.68 -3.45 18.09
C ASP A 164 5.17 -3.59 17.78
N ASP A 165 5.51 -4.11 16.61
CA ASP A 165 6.85 -4.21 16.07
C ASP A 165 6.92 -3.68 14.64
N THR A 166 8.08 -3.11 14.27
CA THR A 166 8.36 -2.68 12.90
C THR A 166 9.48 -3.53 12.30
N ALA A 167 9.49 -3.62 10.98
CA ALA A 167 10.56 -4.26 10.23
C ALA A 167 11.65 -3.26 9.80
N THR A 168 12.70 -3.79 9.24
CA THR A 168 13.70 -3.07 8.43
C THR A 168 13.78 -3.71 7.07
N LEU A 169 14.47 -3.08 6.13
CA LEU A 169 14.70 -3.66 4.80
C LEU A 169 15.22 -5.11 4.87
N PHE A 170 16.07 -5.40 5.84
CA PHE A 170 16.68 -6.73 6.00
C PHE A 170 15.67 -7.85 6.26
N HIS A 171 14.51 -7.55 6.86
CA HIS A 171 13.43 -8.53 7.07
C HIS A 171 12.68 -8.87 5.78
N TYR A 172 12.87 -8.09 4.72
CA TYR A 172 12.25 -8.31 3.41
C TYR A 172 13.19 -9.01 2.41
N LEU A 173 14.46 -9.16 2.77
CA LEU A 173 15.43 -9.84 1.92
C LEU A 173 15.26 -11.36 2.04
N PRO A 174 15.51 -12.12 0.95
CA PRO A 174 15.53 -13.57 1.01
C PRO A 174 16.71 -14.06 1.87
N GLU A 175 16.56 -15.24 2.48
CA GLU A 175 17.59 -15.81 3.38
C GLU A 175 18.98 -15.96 2.74
N ASN A 176 19.03 -16.11 1.42
CA ASN A 176 20.28 -16.24 0.66
C ASN A 176 20.79 -14.91 0.09
N ALA A 177 20.24 -13.78 0.52
CA ALA A 177 20.72 -12.47 0.08
C ALA A 177 22.17 -12.23 0.54
N GLN A 178 22.98 -11.69 -0.35
CA GLN A 178 24.34 -11.24 -0.04
C GLN A 178 24.38 -9.73 0.05
N LEU A 179 25.02 -9.22 1.11
CA LEU A 179 25.18 -7.79 1.32
C LEU A 179 26.60 -7.38 0.92
N ALA A 180 26.69 -6.34 0.10
CA ALA A 180 27.94 -5.69 -0.25
C ALA A 180 27.86 -4.21 0.11
N PHE A 181 28.86 -3.72 0.81
CA PHE A 181 28.97 -2.32 1.17
C PHE A 181 29.94 -1.62 0.23
N VAL A 182 29.54 -0.44 -0.26
CA VAL A 182 30.35 0.36 -1.16
C VAL A 182 30.49 1.76 -0.57
N GLY A 183 31.72 2.19 -0.31
CA GLY A 183 32.03 3.46 0.29
C GLY A 183 32.32 3.39 1.79
N ASP A 184 32.48 4.55 2.40
CA ASP A 184 32.70 4.71 3.83
C ASP A 184 31.35 4.88 4.54
N LEU A 185 30.96 3.87 5.32
CA LEU A 185 29.71 3.88 6.06
C LEU A 185 29.81 4.60 7.41
N ASP A 186 31.03 4.82 7.91
CA ASP A 186 31.24 5.50 9.19
C ASP A 186 31.10 7.03 9.04
N ALA A 187 31.06 7.51 7.80
CA ALA A 187 30.87 8.93 7.45
C ALA A 187 29.41 9.30 7.11
N ALA A 188 28.44 8.35 7.22
CA ALA A 188 27.06 8.53 6.80
C ALA A 188 26.11 8.91 7.94
#